data_abc8089d9814b674e9576e8e7073a451
#
_entry.id   abc8089d9814b674e9576e8e7073a451
#
_cell.length_a   1.000
_cell.length_b   1.000
_cell.length_c   1.000
_cell.angle_alpha   90.00
_cell.angle_beta   90.00
_cell.angle_gamma   90.00
#
_symmetry.space_group_name_H-M   'P 1'
#
loop_
_entity.id
_entity.type
_entity.pdbx_description
1 polymer ?
#
loop_
_entity_poly.entity_id
_entity_poly.type
_entity_poly.pdbx_seq_one_letter_code
_entity_poly.pdbx_strand_id
1 'polypeptide(L)'
;MKVSTKDPFKRKQLREGLRQLSEEGVVHVFEVPDGVGNELLLGTVGVLQFEVVQHRMASEYGVELHMQPVSYNSARWLPSDSAEIINKLETSYSTHITRDMDDHPIVLFDSAYALTQAEEKVGSENLFKYKQD
;
A
#
# COMPACT_ATOMS: atom_id res chain seq x y z
N MET A 1 -3.14 -7.29 -0.23
CA MET A 1 -4.46 -7.47 -0.87
C MET A 1 -4.81 -6.28 -1.73
N LYS A 2 -5.27 -6.52 -2.92
CA LYS A 2 -5.88 -5.51 -3.76
C LYS A 2 -7.37 -5.49 -3.46
N VAL A 3 -7.95 -4.30 -3.22
CA VAL A 3 -9.35 -4.19 -2.84
C VAL A 3 -10.09 -3.24 -3.75
N SER A 4 -11.37 -3.54 -3.94
CA SER A 4 -12.32 -2.67 -4.62
C SER A 4 -13.68 -2.85 -3.96
N THR A 5 -14.62 -1.95 -4.27
CA THR A 5 -15.99 -2.12 -3.81
C THR A 5 -16.79 -2.92 -4.84
N LYS A 6 -17.69 -3.77 -4.36
CA LYS A 6 -18.63 -4.49 -5.22
C LYS A 6 -19.68 -3.55 -5.82
N ASP A 7 -19.93 -2.41 -5.16
CA ASP A 7 -20.88 -1.39 -5.61
C ASP A 7 -20.13 -0.15 -6.11
N PRO A 8 -20.19 0.17 -7.42
CA PRO A 8 -19.49 1.34 -7.98
C PRO A 8 -19.90 2.67 -7.37
N PHE A 9 -21.09 2.76 -6.79
CA PHE A 9 -21.57 3.99 -6.16
C PHE A 9 -20.99 4.22 -4.76
N LYS A 10 -20.23 3.26 -4.24
CA LYS A 10 -19.65 3.31 -2.91
C LYS A 10 -18.14 3.60 -2.89
N ARG A 11 -17.60 4.09 -4.00
CA ARG A 11 -16.16 4.36 -4.09
C ARG A 11 -15.68 5.42 -3.10
N LYS A 12 -16.49 6.44 -2.89
CA LYS A 12 -16.16 7.50 -1.93
C LYS A 12 -16.12 6.95 -0.50
N GLN A 13 -17.12 6.16 -0.13
CA GLN A 13 -17.17 5.53 1.18
C GLN A 13 -16.02 4.54 1.36
N LEU A 14 -15.63 3.84 0.30
CA LEU A 14 -14.47 2.95 0.33
C LEU A 14 -13.21 3.72 0.73
N ARG A 15 -12.93 4.82 0.04
CA ARG A 15 -11.72 5.61 0.29
C ARG A 15 -11.76 6.27 1.68
N GLU A 16 -12.89 6.83 2.07
CA GLU A 16 -13.03 7.46 3.39
C GLU A 16 -12.88 6.46 4.52
N GLY A 17 -13.50 5.28 4.41
CA GLY A 17 -13.41 4.25 5.42
C GLY A 17 -12.01 3.69 5.57
N LEU A 18 -11.35 3.40 4.46
CA LEU A 18 -9.98 2.91 4.48
C LEU A 18 -9.01 3.96 5.03
N ARG A 19 -9.23 5.24 4.71
CA ARG A 19 -8.43 6.31 5.29
C ARG A 19 -8.54 6.34 6.81
N GLN A 20 -9.75 6.24 7.36
CA GLN A 20 -9.95 6.21 8.80
C GLN A 20 -9.29 4.99 9.44
N LEU A 21 -9.45 3.81 8.85
CA LEU A 21 -8.81 2.61 9.37
C LEU A 21 -7.29 2.69 9.33
N SER A 22 -6.73 3.35 8.31
CA SER A 22 -5.29 3.56 8.24
C SER A 22 -4.80 4.53 9.32
N GLU A 23 -5.59 5.57 9.61
CA GLU A 23 -5.28 6.52 10.68
C GLU A 23 -5.32 5.86 12.06
N GLU A 24 -6.18 4.87 12.25
CA GLU A 24 -6.23 4.07 13.48
C GLU A 24 -5.09 3.05 13.58
N GLY A 25 -4.32 2.88 12.52
CA GLY A 25 -3.22 1.91 12.50
C GLY A 25 -3.64 0.48 12.23
N VAL A 26 -4.88 0.25 11.80
CA VAL A 26 -5.40 -1.10 11.52
C VAL A 26 -4.82 -1.67 10.23
N VAL A 27 -4.57 -0.81 9.25
CA VAL A 27 -4.15 -1.20 7.91
C VAL A 27 -3.32 -0.10 7.27
N HIS A 28 -2.44 -0.46 6.35
CA HIS A 28 -1.78 0.49 5.45
C HIS A 28 -2.50 0.46 4.11
N VAL A 29 -2.69 1.62 3.50
CA VAL A 29 -3.42 1.76 2.23
C VAL A 29 -2.52 2.44 1.21
N PHE A 30 -2.37 1.82 0.03
CA PHE A 30 -1.54 2.34 -1.05
C PHE A 30 -2.33 2.37 -2.35
N GLU A 31 -1.91 3.24 -3.27
CA GLU A 31 -2.43 3.21 -4.63
C GLU A 31 -1.84 2.01 -5.37
N VAL A 32 -2.58 1.46 -6.33
CA VAL A 32 -2.07 0.36 -7.17
C VAL A 32 -1.09 0.95 -8.17
N PRO A 33 0.16 0.42 -8.27
CA PRO A 33 1.08 0.88 -9.32
C PRO A 33 0.46 0.69 -10.69
N ASP A 34 0.49 1.75 -11.51
CA ASP A 34 -0.10 1.78 -12.86
C ASP A 34 -1.59 1.40 -12.88
N GLY A 35 -2.27 1.53 -11.75
CA GLY A 35 -3.66 1.18 -11.60
C GLY A 35 -4.62 2.23 -12.15
N VAL A 36 -5.81 1.79 -12.50
CA VAL A 36 -6.89 2.65 -12.99
C VAL A 36 -7.85 2.98 -11.85
N GLY A 37 -7.42 3.79 -10.95
CA GLY A 37 -8.23 4.60 -10.04
C GLY A 37 -9.28 3.98 -9.11
N ASN A 38 -9.72 2.74 -9.33
CA ASN A 38 -10.85 2.15 -8.60
C ASN A 38 -10.42 1.09 -7.58
N GLU A 39 -9.15 0.78 -7.55
CA GLU A 39 -8.60 -0.25 -6.69
C GLU A 39 -7.53 0.34 -5.79
N LEU A 40 -7.42 -0.20 -4.58
CA LEU A 40 -6.39 0.16 -3.62
C LEU A 40 -5.68 -1.08 -3.14
N LEU A 41 -4.47 -0.92 -2.63
CA LEU A 41 -3.71 -2.00 -2.01
C LEU A 41 -3.79 -1.86 -0.50
N LEU A 42 -3.99 -2.97 0.19
CA LEU A 42 -3.95 -3.04 1.64
C LEU A 42 -2.73 -3.83 2.10
N GLY A 43 -2.02 -3.27 3.08
CA GLY A 43 -0.93 -3.95 3.75
C GLY A 43 -1.24 -4.09 5.23
N THR A 44 -0.94 -5.26 5.82
CA THR A 44 -1.14 -5.52 7.24
C THR A 44 0.04 -6.30 7.79
N VAL A 45 0.15 -6.32 9.13
CA VAL A 45 1.15 -7.11 9.81
C VAL A 45 0.75 -8.60 9.85
N GLY A 46 -0.56 -8.88 9.92
CA GLY A 46 -1.08 -10.24 10.00
C GLY A 46 -2.31 -10.44 9.13
N VAL A 47 -2.53 -11.68 8.70
CA VAL A 47 -3.63 -12.04 7.80
C VAL A 47 -5.00 -11.73 8.40
N LEU A 48 -5.15 -11.90 9.72
CA LEU A 48 -6.41 -11.66 10.41
C LEU A 48 -6.87 -10.20 10.33
N GLN A 49 -5.93 -9.26 10.13
CA GLN A 49 -6.28 -7.84 10.00
C GLN A 49 -7.12 -7.58 8.75
N PHE A 50 -6.95 -8.36 7.70
CA PHE A 50 -7.80 -8.22 6.50
C PHE A 50 -9.25 -8.53 6.81
N GLU A 51 -9.52 -9.54 7.65
CA GLU A 51 -10.88 -9.86 8.08
C GLU A 51 -11.48 -8.74 8.91
N VAL A 52 -10.69 -8.14 9.80
CA VAL A 52 -11.12 -6.98 10.61
C VAL A 52 -11.50 -5.82 9.71
N VAL A 53 -10.68 -5.50 8.72
CA VAL A 53 -10.95 -4.42 7.77
C VAL A 53 -12.23 -4.70 7.00
N GLN A 54 -12.39 -5.92 6.49
CA GLN A 54 -13.58 -6.32 5.73
C GLN A 54 -14.86 -6.16 6.56
N HIS A 55 -14.81 -6.63 7.79
CA HIS A 55 -15.96 -6.54 8.71
C HIS A 55 -16.30 -5.10 9.04
N ARG A 56 -15.31 -4.30 9.38
CA ARG A 56 -15.51 -2.89 9.74
C ARG A 56 -16.00 -2.05 8.57
N MET A 57 -15.48 -2.32 7.36
CA MET A 57 -15.94 -1.61 6.17
C MET A 57 -17.41 -1.90 5.90
N ALA A 58 -17.84 -3.13 6.07
CA ALA A 58 -19.24 -3.51 5.88
C ALA A 58 -20.14 -2.90 6.97
N SER A 59 -19.74 -3.01 8.24
CA SER A 59 -20.60 -2.61 9.37
C SER A 59 -20.60 -1.10 9.62
N GLU A 60 -19.49 -0.42 9.44
CA GLU A 60 -19.35 1.00 9.77
C GLU A 60 -19.55 1.93 8.57
N TYR A 61 -19.21 1.47 7.36
CA TYR A 61 -19.24 2.30 6.15
C TYR A 61 -20.20 1.78 5.09
N GLY A 62 -20.81 0.64 5.32
CA GLY A 62 -21.75 0.04 4.37
C GLY A 62 -21.11 -0.40 3.06
N VAL A 63 -19.81 -0.74 3.09
CA VAL A 63 -19.05 -1.11 1.90
C VAL A 63 -18.66 -2.58 1.97
N GLU A 64 -19.12 -3.37 0.99
CA GLU A 64 -18.65 -4.74 0.82
C GLU A 64 -17.38 -4.72 -0.05
N LEU A 65 -16.30 -5.26 0.50
CA LEU A 65 -15.02 -5.30 -0.19
C LEU A 65 -14.89 -6.55 -1.05
N HIS A 66 -14.36 -6.35 -2.25
CA HIS A 66 -13.83 -7.42 -3.07
C HIS A 66 -12.32 -7.41 -2.87
N MET A 67 -11.76 -8.51 -2.37
CA MET A 67 -10.34 -8.64 -2.06
C MET A 67 -9.67 -9.68 -2.95
N GLN A 68 -8.50 -9.33 -3.49
CA GLN A 68 -7.68 -10.23 -4.30
C GLN A 68 -6.25 -10.24 -3.76
N PRO A 69 -5.66 -11.43 -3.56
CA PRO A 69 -4.23 -11.50 -3.22
C PRO A 69 -3.38 -10.89 -4.33
N VAL A 70 -2.26 -10.26 -3.92
CA VAL A 70 -1.24 -9.76 -4.84
C VAL A 70 0.11 -10.36 -4.48
N SER A 71 1.05 -10.31 -5.40
CA SER A 71 2.35 -10.95 -5.24
C SER A 71 3.40 -10.09 -4.54
N TYR A 72 3.05 -8.87 -4.11
CA TYR A 72 4.01 -8.02 -3.40
C TYR A 72 4.31 -8.60 -2.02
N ASN A 73 5.59 -8.66 -1.71
CA ASN A 73 6.09 -9.24 -0.46
C ASN A 73 6.17 -8.20 0.66
N SER A 74 6.66 -7.00 0.34
CA SER A 74 6.88 -5.97 1.35
C SER A 74 6.76 -4.58 0.75
N ALA A 75 6.56 -3.59 1.63
CA ALA A 75 6.46 -2.19 1.28
C ALA A 75 7.38 -1.37 2.18
N ARG A 76 7.94 -0.29 1.65
CA ARG A 76 8.75 0.66 2.41
C ARG A 76 8.39 2.08 2.00
N TRP A 77 8.38 2.99 2.97
CA TRP A 77 8.22 4.41 2.71
C TRP A 77 9.57 5.02 2.36
N LEU A 78 9.56 5.94 1.40
CA LEU A 78 10.74 6.65 0.94
C LEU A 78 10.82 8.04 1.60
N PRO A 79 12.01 8.66 1.66
CA PRO A 79 12.12 10.05 2.12
C PRO A 79 11.31 11.00 1.25
N SER A 80 10.91 12.15 1.80
CA SER A 80 10.15 13.15 1.05
C SER A 80 10.88 13.68 -0.18
N ASP A 81 12.20 13.79 -0.13
CA ASP A 81 13.03 14.15 -1.27
C ASP A 81 13.73 12.89 -1.79
N SER A 82 13.02 12.12 -2.60
CA SER A 82 13.45 10.80 -3.00
C SER A 82 13.62 10.60 -4.51
N ALA A 83 13.64 11.67 -5.30
CA ALA A 83 13.72 11.56 -6.75
C ALA A 83 14.95 10.73 -7.22
N GLU A 84 16.11 10.95 -6.62
CA GLU A 84 17.32 10.21 -6.95
C GLU A 84 17.22 8.73 -6.54
N ILE A 85 16.64 8.47 -5.35
CA ILE A 85 16.41 7.12 -4.85
C ILE A 85 15.44 6.39 -5.77
N ILE A 86 14.35 7.03 -6.16
CA ILE A 86 13.36 6.47 -7.07
C ILE A 86 14.01 6.09 -8.40
N ASN A 87 14.84 6.97 -8.96
CA ASN A 87 15.53 6.69 -10.22
C ASN A 87 16.41 5.44 -10.13
N LYS A 88 17.08 5.23 -9.01
CA LYS A 88 17.89 4.03 -8.79
C LYS A 88 17.04 2.77 -8.68
N LEU A 89 15.88 2.87 -8.01
CA LEU A 89 14.99 1.73 -7.79
C LEU A 89 14.23 1.34 -9.06
N GLU A 90 13.86 2.30 -9.89
CA GLU A 90 13.10 2.04 -11.14
C GLU A 90 13.86 1.22 -12.16
N THR A 91 15.17 1.04 -11.99
CA THR A 91 15.97 0.18 -12.88
C THR A 91 15.70 -1.32 -12.66
N SER A 92 15.00 -1.69 -11.59
CA SER A 92 14.72 -3.08 -11.26
C SER A 92 13.27 -3.44 -11.59
N TYR A 93 13.07 -4.60 -12.20
CA TYR A 93 11.73 -5.13 -12.50
C TYR A 93 11.01 -5.67 -11.25
N SER A 94 11.74 -5.87 -10.15
CA SER A 94 11.20 -6.43 -8.91
C SER A 94 10.77 -5.36 -7.92
N THR A 95 10.82 -4.09 -8.32
CA THR A 95 10.41 -2.95 -7.49
C THR A 95 9.32 -2.16 -8.21
N HIS A 96 8.37 -1.64 -7.44
CA HIS A 96 7.23 -0.90 -7.97
C HIS A 96 7.00 0.34 -7.13
N ILE A 97 7.05 1.50 -7.75
CA ILE A 97 6.85 2.77 -7.05
C ILE A 97 5.37 3.12 -7.07
N THR A 98 4.87 3.51 -5.92
CA THR A 98 3.49 3.97 -5.78
C THR A 98 3.42 5.04 -4.68
N ARG A 99 2.25 5.31 -4.17
CA ARG A 99 2.01 6.32 -3.13
C ARG A 99 0.99 5.82 -2.13
N ASP A 100 1.06 6.34 -0.90
CA ASP A 100 -0.01 6.11 0.07
C ASP A 100 -1.14 7.13 -0.16
N MET A 101 -2.15 7.13 0.70
CA MET A 101 -3.32 8.02 0.55
C MET A 101 -2.98 9.49 0.82
N ASP A 102 -1.84 9.77 1.43
CA ASP A 102 -1.36 11.14 1.69
C ASP A 102 -0.28 11.56 0.70
N ASP A 103 -0.16 10.82 -0.40
CA ASP A 103 0.76 11.10 -1.51
C ASP A 103 2.24 10.94 -1.15
N HIS A 104 2.56 10.18 -0.10
CA HIS A 104 3.94 9.84 0.24
C HIS A 104 4.44 8.73 -0.69
N PRO A 105 5.68 8.83 -1.18
CA PRO A 105 6.22 7.80 -2.07
C PRO A 105 6.49 6.50 -1.32
N ILE A 106 6.08 5.40 -1.95
CA ILE A 106 6.19 4.05 -1.43
C ILE A 106 6.86 3.18 -2.48
N VAL A 107 7.69 2.24 -2.06
CA VAL A 107 8.21 1.19 -2.94
C VAL A 107 7.70 -0.17 -2.48
N LEU A 108 7.21 -0.94 -3.44
CA LEU A 108 6.75 -2.32 -3.23
C LEU A 108 7.78 -3.28 -3.81
N PHE A 109 8.05 -4.36 -3.11
CA PHE A 109 9.03 -5.38 -3.51
C PHE A 109 8.34 -6.72 -3.72
N ASP A 110 8.69 -7.40 -4.81
CA ASP A 110 8.12 -8.71 -5.15
C ASP A 110 8.63 -9.83 -4.25
N SER A 111 9.79 -9.63 -3.61
CA SER A 111 10.43 -10.66 -2.77
C SER A 111 11.34 -10.04 -1.71
N ALA A 112 11.69 -10.84 -0.72
CA ALA A 112 12.68 -10.43 0.29
C ALA A 112 14.05 -10.16 -0.36
N TYR A 113 14.39 -10.91 -1.41
CA TYR A 113 15.62 -10.69 -2.17
C TYR A 113 15.63 -9.30 -2.83
N ALA A 114 14.50 -8.88 -3.43
CA ALA A 114 14.39 -7.57 -4.05
C ALA A 114 14.59 -6.45 -3.02
N LEU A 115 14.05 -6.60 -1.82
CA LEU A 115 14.25 -5.65 -0.72
C LEU A 115 15.73 -5.57 -0.32
N THR A 116 16.39 -6.72 -0.17
CA THR A 116 17.81 -6.77 0.18
C THR A 116 18.66 -6.07 -0.89
N GLN A 117 18.39 -6.31 -2.16
CA GLN A 117 19.08 -5.65 -3.26
C GLN A 117 18.88 -4.13 -3.21
N ALA A 118 17.67 -3.68 -2.92
CA ALA A 118 17.38 -2.25 -2.81
C ALA A 118 18.11 -1.62 -1.62
N GLU A 119 18.17 -2.31 -0.49
CA GLU A 119 18.91 -1.83 0.69
C GLU A 119 20.39 -1.64 0.39
N GLU A 120 20.98 -2.53 -0.40
CA GLU A 120 22.38 -2.39 -0.84
C GLU A 120 22.56 -1.22 -1.81
N LYS A 121 21.56 -0.97 -2.65
CA LYS A 121 21.64 0.04 -3.72
C LYS A 121 21.42 1.46 -3.21
N VAL A 122 20.50 1.67 -2.29
CA VAL A 122 20.10 3.02 -1.83
C VAL A 122 20.31 3.24 -0.33
N GLY A 123 20.66 2.19 0.42
CA GLY A 123 20.83 2.25 1.86
C GLY A 123 19.54 1.92 2.61
N SER A 124 19.64 1.05 3.64
CA SER A 124 18.48 0.68 4.45
C SER A 124 17.89 1.86 5.22
N GLU A 125 18.71 2.89 5.50
CA GLU A 125 18.29 4.12 6.17
C GLU A 125 17.31 4.95 5.34
N ASN A 126 17.19 4.68 4.04
CA ASN A 126 16.27 5.38 3.13
C ASN A 126 14.99 4.57 2.86
N LEU A 127 14.84 3.40 3.48
CA LEU A 127 13.70 2.51 3.29
C LEU A 127 13.01 2.30 4.64
N PHE A 128 11.98 3.09 4.90
CA PHE A 128 11.31 3.11 6.20
C PHE A 128 10.17 2.11 6.26
N LYS A 129 10.06 1.40 7.38
CA LYS A 129 8.97 0.44 7.62
C LYS A 129 7.65 1.12 7.94
N TYR A 130 7.71 2.37 8.37
CA TYR A 130 6.54 3.13 8.81
C TYR A 130 6.49 4.46 8.09
N LYS A 131 5.27 5.00 7.97
CA LYS A 131 5.03 6.31 7.39
C LYS A 131 5.85 7.38 8.11
N GLN A 132 6.48 8.25 7.32
CA GLN A 132 7.26 9.37 7.82
C GLN A 132 6.42 10.66 7.78
N ASP A 133 6.55 11.46 8.80
CA ASP A 133 5.86 12.76 8.87
C ASP A 133 6.62 13.85 8.11
#